data_7d69d565a4eddc5a2814f21df3206b8f
#
_entry.id   7d69d565a4eddc5a2814f21df3206b8f
#
_cell.length_a   1.000
_cell.length_b   1.000
_cell.length_c   1.000
_cell.angle_alpha   90.00
_cell.angle_beta   90.00
_cell.angle_gamma   90.00
#
_symmetry.space_group_name_H-M   'P 1'
#
loop_
_entity.id
_entity.type
_entity.pdbx_description
1 polymer ?
#
loop_
_entity_poly.entity_id
_entity_poly.type
_entity_poly.pdbx_seq_one_letter_code
_entity_poly.pdbx_strand_id
1 'polypeptide(L)'
;MFARPIRALAALALVFSLAGCAIVVEPWPNHWTISTSTTVRVSAIQEFRPNLGHGASYRVGDPISFRIRTSEDGYVTLTAIDPDGSVYVFARNIPVRGGRSEIIDGPSPRQGFWIAPPTGPHVVSAHFTPGRTDGSVVFIGVRGYDRWQARIQLELRSFPRGDVAETRFTVRR
;
A
#
# COMPACT_ATOMS: atom_id res chain seq x y z
N MET A 1 -73.84 -44.41 -22.59
CA MET A 1 -73.18 -44.19 -21.28
C MET A 1 -72.15 -43.15 -21.47
N PHE A 2 -72.33 -41.99 -20.87
CA PHE A 2 -71.61 -40.73 -21.16
C PHE A 2 -70.46 -40.57 -20.18
N ALA A 3 -69.23 -40.35 -20.67
CA ALA A 3 -68.12 -39.90 -19.87
C ALA A 3 -67.66 -38.52 -20.42
N ARG A 4 -67.71 -37.50 -19.55
CA ARG A 4 -67.27 -36.14 -19.83
C ARG A 4 -65.79 -35.98 -19.59
N PRO A 5 -65.01 -35.25 -20.42
CA PRO A 5 -63.63 -34.91 -20.10
C PRO A 5 -63.55 -33.62 -19.27
N ILE A 6 -62.79 -33.69 -18.24
CA ILE A 6 -62.39 -32.56 -17.35
C ILE A 6 -61.34 -31.70 -18.06
N ARG A 7 -61.68 -30.44 -18.28
CA ARG A 7 -60.70 -29.43 -18.78
C ARG A 7 -59.81 -28.96 -17.64
N ALA A 8 -58.57 -29.27 -17.71
CA ALA A 8 -57.54 -28.71 -16.84
C ALA A 8 -57.09 -27.37 -17.40
N LEU A 9 -57.36 -26.28 -16.68
CA LEU A 9 -56.82 -24.94 -16.93
C LEU A 9 -55.37 -24.88 -16.41
N ALA A 10 -54.41 -24.80 -17.33
CA ALA A 10 -53.05 -24.49 -17.00
C ALA A 10 -52.88 -22.99 -16.79
N ALA A 11 -52.67 -22.55 -15.57
CA ALA A 11 -52.32 -21.17 -15.25
C ALA A 11 -50.82 -20.96 -15.55
N LEU A 12 -50.55 -20.16 -16.58
CA LEU A 12 -49.21 -19.72 -16.95
C LEU A 12 -48.79 -18.59 -16.03
N ALA A 13 -47.94 -18.90 -15.03
CA ALA A 13 -47.33 -17.88 -14.17
C ALA A 13 -46.13 -17.25 -14.90
N LEU A 14 -46.31 -16.01 -15.34
CA LEU A 14 -45.28 -15.19 -15.97
C LEU A 14 -44.36 -14.64 -14.85
N VAL A 15 -43.20 -15.25 -14.65
CA VAL A 15 -42.19 -14.73 -13.74
C VAL A 15 -41.41 -13.62 -14.47
N PHE A 16 -41.70 -12.37 -14.15
CA PHE A 16 -40.89 -11.22 -14.55
C PHE A 16 -39.58 -11.23 -13.74
N SER A 17 -38.51 -11.69 -14.36
CA SER A 17 -37.17 -11.48 -13.83
C SER A 17 -36.77 -10.02 -14.09
N LEU A 18 -36.88 -9.17 -13.08
CA LEU A 18 -36.25 -7.85 -13.06
C LEU A 18 -34.74 -8.06 -12.93
N ALA A 19 -34.07 -8.10 -14.08
CA ALA A 19 -32.60 -7.97 -14.11
C ALA A 19 -32.25 -6.53 -13.72
N GLY A 20 -32.17 -6.27 -12.42
CA GLY A 20 -31.58 -5.06 -11.89
C GLY A 20 -30.08 -5.12 -12.16
N CYS A 21 -29.59 -4.26 -13.07
CA CYS A 21 -28.15 -3.99 -13.16
C CYS A 21 -27.72 -3.36 -11.84
N ALA A 22 -27.20 -4.16 -10.93
CA ALA A 22 -26.47 -3.66 -9.78
C ALA A 22 -25.15 -3.08 -10.31
N ILE A 23 -25.02 -1.75 -10.30
CA ILE A 23 -23.73 -1.09 -10.48
C ILE A 23 -22.96 -1.43 -9.21
N VAL A 24 -22.07 -2.43 -9.29
CA VAL A 24 -21.09 -2.69 -8.26
C VAL A 24 -20.05 -1.58 -8.41
N VAL A 25 -20.18 -0.55 -7.58
CA VAL A 25 -19.08 0.40 -7.36
C VAL A 25 -18.05 -0.37 -6.57
N GLU A 26 -17.06 -0.94 -7.26
CA GLU A 26 -15.92 -1.50 -6.57
C GLU A 26 -15.18 -0.35 -5.86
N PRO A 27 -15.11 -0.35 -4.52
CA PRO A 27 -14.18 0.53 -3.83
C PRO A 27 -12.78 0.14 -4.31
N TRP A 28 -11.94 1.14 -4.56
CA TRP A 28 -10.51 0.97 -4.84
C TRP A 28 -9.95 -0.17 -3.99
N PRO A 29 -9.16 -1.08 -4.58
CA PRO A 29 -8.75 -2.31 -3.92
C PRO A 29 -7.84 -2.00 -2.73
N ASN A 30 -8.46 -1.81 -1.57
CA ASN A 30 -7.82 -2.13 -0.33
C ASN A 30 -7.85 -3.67 -0.23
N HIS A 31 -7.08 -4.34 -1.09
CA HIS A 31 -6.98 -5.80 -1.03
C HIS A 31 -6.16 -6.23 0.17
N TRP A 32 -6.77 -6.09 1.34
CA TRP A 32 -6.46 -6.98 2.42
C TRP A 32 -7.31 -8.23 2.22
N THR A 33 -6.80 -9.19 1.46
CA THR A 33 -7.38 -10.52 1.43
C THR A 33 -7.19 -11.10 2.83
N ILE A 34 -8.23 -11.07 3.65
CA ILE A 34 -8.28 -11.84 4.89
C ILE A 34 -8.34 -13.31 4.47
N SER A 35 -7.19 -13.92 4.27
CA SER A 35 -7.09 -15.38 4.32
C SER A 35 -7.53 -15.80 5.71
N THR A 36 -8.57 -16.60 5.80
CA THR A 36 -9.14 -17.16 7.03
C THR A 36 -8.24 -18.23 7.69
N SER A 37 -6.94 -17.99 7.73
CA SER A 37 -6.06 -18.61 8.72
C SER A 37 -5.96 -17.62 9.87
N THR A 38 -6.49 -18.00 11.03
CA THR A 38 -6.64 -17.23 12.28
C THR A 38 -5.28 -16.85 12.92
N THR A 39 -4.32 -16.46 12.14
CA THR A 39 -3.12 -15.78 12.62
C THR A 39 -3.35 -14.30 12.39
N VAL A 40 -3.79 -13.59 13.42
CA VAL A 40 -3.79 -12.11 13.41
C VAL A 40 -2.34 -11.70 13.20
N ARG A 41 -1.97 -11.41 11.96
CA ARG A 41 -0.67 -10.78 11.69
C ARG A 41 -0.80 -9.35 12.22
N VAL A 42 -0.24 -9.13 13.39
CA VAL A 42 -0.03 -7.77 13.87
C VAL A 42 0.95 -7.13 12.89
N SER A 43 0.52 -6.06 12.24
CA SER A 43 1.37 -5.27 11.35
C SER A 43 2.63 -4.84 12.11
N ALA A 44 3.81 -5.12 11.56
CA ALA A 44 5.06 -4.69 12.16
C ALA A 44 5.18 -3.16 12.14
N ILE A 45 4.69 -2.49 11.10
CA ILE A 45 4.62 -1.03 11.02
C ILE A 45 3.26 -0.56 11.56
N GLN A 46 3.28 0.10 12.72
CA GLN A 46 2.10 0.61 13.41
C GLN A 46 1.75 2.06 13.01
N GLU A 47 2.77 2.84 12.62
CA GLU A 47 2.62 4.22 12.16
C GLU A 47 3.66 4.49 11.08
N PHE A 48 3.24 5.13 9.98
CA PHE A 48 4.15 5.67 8.98
C PHE A 48 3.50 6.89 8.32
N ARG A 49 4.07 8.07 8.50
CA ARG A 49 3.55 9.31 7.91
C ARG A 49 4.63 10.38 7.78
N PRO A 50 4.51 11.32 6.84
CA PRO A 50 5.40 12.48 6.78
C PRO A 50 5.11 13.46 7.94
N ASN A 51 6.07 14.35 8.21
CA ASN A 51 6.00 15.31 9.31
C ASN A 51 4.75 16.22 9.28
N LEU A 52 4.26 16.59 8.10
CA LEU A 52 3.03 17.38 7.94
C LEU A 52 1.74 16.50 7.83
N GLY A 53 1.87 15.17 7.94
CA GLY A 53 0.73 14.24 7.88
C GLY A 53 0.46 13.69 6.48
N HIS A 54 -0.45 12.70 6.42
CA HIS A 54 -0.87 12.08 5.16
C HIS A 54 -1.56 13.10 4.25
N GLY A 55 -1.25 13.07 2.96
CA GLY A 55 -1.85 13.94 1.96
C GLY A 55 -1.39 15.40 2.03
N ALA A 56 -0.43 15.72 2.88
CA ALA A 56 0.12 17.08 3.02
C ALA A 56 0.72 17.59 1.71
N SER A 57 0.86 18.92 1.61
CA SER A 57 1.52 19.57 0.49
C SER A 57 2.85 20.17 0.94
N TYR A 58 3.87 19.95 0.13
CA TYR A 58 5.22 20.50 0.30
C TYR A 58 5.59 21.33 -0.92
N ARG A 59 6.54 22.25 -0.75
CA ARG A 59 7.18 22.95 -1.86
C ARG A 59 8.51 22.32 -2.19
N VAL A 60 8.95 22.48 -3.44
CA VAL A 60 10.33 22.13 -3.81
C VAL A 60 11.31 22.90 -2.91
N GLY A 61 12.24 22.19 -2.30
CA GLY A 61 13.21 22.73 -1.32
C GLY A 61 12.77 22.64 0.14
N ASP A 62 11.53 22.24 0.43
CA ASP A 62 11.11 22.02 1.82
C ASP A 62 11.82 20.79 2.42
N PRO A 63 12.17 20.81 3.71
CA PRO A 63 12.62 19.62 4.42
C PRO A 63 11.43 18.68 4.66
N ILE A 64 11.68 17.38 4.51
CA ILE A 64 10.71 16.35 4.84
C ILE A 64 11.33 15.33 5.80
N SER A 65 10.54 14.86 6.73
CA SER A 65 10.89 13.72 7.58
C SER A 65 9.70 12.78 7.71
N PHE A 66 9.96 11.55 8.10
CA PHE A 66 8.94 10.53 8.27
C PHE A 66 8.92 10.05 9.71
N ARG A 67 7.74 10.09 10.32
CA ARG A 67 7.51 9.42 11.60
C ARG A 67 7.17 7.97 11.33
N ILE A 68 7.86 7.08 12.01
CA ILE A 68 7.60 5.65 11.95
C ILE A 68 7.51 5.07 13.38
N ARG A 69 6.64 4.08 13.55
CA ARG A 69 6.59 3.25 14.74
C ARG A 69 6.44 1.80 14.32
N THR A 70 7.29 0.94 14.85
CA THR A 70 7.25 -0.51 14.62
C THR A 70 6.91 -1.24 15.91
N SER A 71 6.40 -2.46 15.81
CA SER A 71 6.11 -3.34 16.95
C SER A 71 7.37 -4.03 17.49
N GLU A 72 8.40 -4.18 16.67
CA GLU A 72 9.64 -4.87 16.99
C GLU A 72 10.86 -4.15 16.40
N ASP A 73 12.05 -4.48 16.90
CA ASP A 73 13.32 -3.98 16.38
C ASP A 73 13.57 -4.54 14.97
N GLY A 74 14.19 -3.73 14.12
CA GLY A 74 14.52 -4.13 12.77
C GLY A 74 15.09 -3.00 11.94
N TYR A 75 14.85 -3.07 10.64
CA TYR A 75 15.36 -2.10 9.67
C TYR A 75 14.25 -1.64 8.75
N VAL A 76 14.33 -0.39 8.31
CA VAL A 76 13.40 0.20 7.36
C VAL A 76 14.15 0.64 6.11
N THR A 77 13.59 0.29 4.96
CA THR A 77 13.98 0.83 3.65
C THR A 77 12.87 1.73 3.16
N LEU A 78 13.22 2.92 2.70
CA LEU A 78 12.28 3.89 2.13
C LEU A 78 12.45 3.97 0.62
N THR A 79 11.35 3.75 -0.08
CA THR A 79 11.27 3.90 -1.54
C THR A 79 10.15 4.85 -1.90
N ALA A 80 10.24 5.47 -3.06
CA ALA A 80 9.21 6.37 -3.54
C ALA A 80 8.90 6.10 -5.02
N ILE A 81 7.69 6.48 -5.41
CA ILE A 81 7.27 6.61 -6.80
C ILE A 81 6.81 8.04 -7.05
N ASP A 82 7.38 8.65 -8.06
CA ASP A 82 7.08 9.99 -8.52
C ASP A 82 5.86 10.04 -9.45
N PRO A 83 5.30 11.24 -9.71
CA PRO A 83 4.15 11.40 -10.61
C PRO A 83 4.38 10.88 -12.03
N ASP A 84 5.64 10.83 -12.51
CA ASP A 84 6.00 10.28 -13.81
C ASP A 84 6.15 8.75 -13.81
N GLY A 85 5.91 8.11 -12.66
CA GLY A 85 6.04 6.67 -12.44
C GLY A 85 7.47 6.19 -12.18
N SER A 86 8.44 7.08 -12.06
CA SER A 86 9.82 6.73 -11.70
C SER A 86 9.92 6.27 -10.25
N VAL A 87 10.65 5.18 -10.02
CA VAL A 87 10.82 4.57 -8.68
C VAL A 87 12.28 4.68 -8.26
N TYR A 88 12.50 5.01 -6.98
CA TYR A 88 13.83 5.08 -6.40
C TYR A 88 13.85 4.71 -4.91
N VAL A 89 15.00 4.29 -4.42
CA VAL A 89 15.29 4.10 -3.00
C VAL A 89 16.04 5.33 -2.51
N PHE A 90 15.53 6.00 -1.49
CA PHE A 90 16.21 7.17 -0.93
C PHE A 90 16.78 6.93 0.47
N ALA A 91 16.41 5.82 1.12
CA ALA A 91 17.07 5.36 2.34
C ALA A 91 16.94 3.84 2.45
N ARG A 92 18.00 3.17 2.94
CA ARG A 92 18.02 1.72 3.08
C ARG A 92 18.61 1.30 4.41
N ASN A 93 18.03 0.24 4.99
CA ASN A 93 18.53 -0.38 6.21
C ASN A 93 18.69 0.60 7.40
N ILE A 94 17.75 1.54 7.54
CA ILE A 94 17.69 2.42 8.71
C ILE A 94 17.27 1.57 9.91
N PRO A 95 18.07 1.52 10.98
CA PRO A 95 17.68 0.76 12.17
C PRO A 95 16.51 1.45 12.88
N VAL A 96 15.52 0.66 13.32
CA VAL A 96 14.38 1.13 14.10
C VAL A 96 14.17 0.25 15.32
N ARG A 97 13.64 0.85 16.41
CA ARG A 97 13.38 0.16 17.66
C ARG A 97 11.88 -0.02 17.88
N GLY A 98 11.49 -1.25 18.20
CA GLY A 98 10.11 -1.61 18.47
C GLY A 98 9.50 -0.84 19.64
N GLY A 99 8.20 -0.56 19.51
CA GLY A 99 7.42 0.14 20.52
C GLY A 99 7.68 1.64 20.65
N ARG A 100 8.59 2.22 19.85
CA ARG A 100 8.92 3.65 19.86
C ARG A 100 8.56 4.32 18.55
N SER A 101 8.12 5.58 18.64
CA SER A 101 8.02 6.44 17.45
C SER A 101 9.38 7.08 17.20
N GLU A 102 9.89 6.90 15.99
CA GLU A 102 11.16 7.47 15.54
C GLU A 102 10.92 8.44 14.38
N ILE A 103 11.82 9.40 14.22
CA ILE A 103 11.83 10.34 13.10
C ILE A 103 12.98 9.96 12.18
N ILE A 104 12.66 9.68 10.94
CA ILE A 104 13.63 9.45 9.87
C ILE A 104 13.67 10.75 9.05
N ASP A 105 14.71 11.52 9.17
CA ASP A 105 14.89 12.83 8.53
C ASP A 105 15.99 12.83 7.46
N GLY A 106 16.69 11.70 7.30
CA GLY A 106 17.73 11.53 6.30
C GLY A 106 18.23 10.09 6.20
N PRO A 107 19.02 9.77 5.17
CA PRO A 107 19.66 8.45 5.02
C PRO A 107 20.78 8.23 6.03
N SER A 108 21.23 9.30 6.68
CA SER A 108 22.24 9.28 7.75
C SER A 108 22.08 10.53 8.63
N PRO A 109 22.63 10.55 9.86
CA PRO A 109 22.51 11.69 10.78
C PRO A 109 23.06 13.03 10.27
N ARG A 110 23.75 13.03 9.14
CA ARG A 110 24.35 14.24 8.55
C ARG A 110 23.70 14.68 7.25
N GLN A 111 22.69 13.97 6.77
CA GLN A 111 22.06 14.21 5.48
C GLN A 111 20.54 14.23 5.67
N GLY A 112 19.91 15.41 5.49
CA GLY A 112 18.47 15.55 5.52
C GLY A 112 17.80 15.14 4.21
N PHE A 113 16.50 14.85 4.26
CA PHE A 113 15.68 14.71 3.07
C PHE A 113 15.09 16.07 2.69
N TRP A 114 15.13 16.36 1.41
CA TRP A 114 14.60 17.58 0.82
C TRP A 114 13.70 17.25 -0.34
N ILE A 115 12.60 17.98 -0.45
CA ILE A 115 11.66 17.82 -1.57
C ILE A 115 12.31 18.30 -2.85
N ALA A 116 12.38 17.42 -3.85
CA ALA A 116 12.87 17.72 -5.19
C ALA A 116 11.72 17.64 -6.21
N PRO A 117 11.87 18.21 -7.41
CA PRO A 117 10.98 17.91 -8.54
C PRO A 117 10.97 16.41 -8.88
N PRO A 118 9.88 15.92 -9.53
CA PRO A 118 8.78 16.65 -10.16
C PRO A 118 7.69 17.10 -9.20
N THR A 119 6.88 18.10 -9.60
CA THR A 119 5.66 18.48 -8.87
C THR A 119 4.53 17.51 -9.15
N GLY A 120 3.64 17.32 -8.18
CA GLY A 120 2.51 16.40 -8.28
C GLY A 120 2.40 15.43 -7.09
N PRO A 121 1.56 14.40 -7.19
CA PRO A 121 1.38 13.42 -6.14
C PRO A 121 2.57 12.44 -6.08
N HIS A 122 3.12 12.25 -4.89
CA HIS A 122 4.16 11.28 -4.58
C HIS A 122 3.63 10.21 -3.62
N VAL A 123 4.08 8.99 -3.79
CA VAL A 123 3.83 7.90 -2.84
C VAL A 123 5.15 7.43 -2.29
N VAL A 124 5.23 7.26 -0.98
CA VAL A 124 6.39 6.71 -0.28
C VAL A 124 5.99 5.43 0.43
N SER A 125 6.81 4.41 0.31
CA SER A 125 6.65 3.14 0.99
C SER A 125 7.79 2.91 1.96
N ALA A 126 7.45 2.51 3.17
CA ALA A 126 8.38 1.98 4.17
C ALA A 126 8.31 0.46 4.16
N HIS A 127 9.43 -0.20 3.97
CA HIS A 127 9.56 -1.66 4.04
C HIS A 127 10.29 -2.00 5.33
N PHE A 128 9.60 -2.65 6.24
CA PHE A 128 10.21 -3.16 7.47
C PHE A 128 10.73 -4.58 7.25
N THR A 129 11.94 -4.84 7.75
CA THR A 129 12.54 -6.16 7.78
C THR A 129 13.21 -6.41 9.15
N PRO A 130 13.07 -7.63 9.76
CA PRO A 130 13.72 -7.93 11.03
C PRO A 130 15.26 -7.94 10.95
N GLY A 131 15.81 -8.16 9.76
CA GLY A 131 17.24 -8.12 9.46
C GLY A 131 17.56 -7.17 8.33
N ARG A 132 18.82 -6.84 8.15
CA ARG A 132 19.27 -6.00 7.03
C ARG A 132 18.98 -6.68 5.70
N THR A 133 18.53 -5.92 4.72
CA THR A 133 18.49 -6.36 3.32
C THR A 133 19.90 -6.26 2.72
N ASP A 134 20.24 -7.21 1.86
CA ASP A 134 21.54 -7.25 1.15
C ASP A 134 21.59 -6.27 -0.04
N GLY A 135 20.44 -5.63 -0.37
CA GLY A 135 20.35 -4.72 -1.49
C GLY A 135 20.28 -5.40 -2.86
N SER A 136 20.14 -6.72 -2.92
CA SER A 136 20.05 -7.49 -4.17
C SER A 136 18.83 -7.11 -5.02
N VAL A 137 17.75 -6.67 -4.37
CA VAL A 137 16.57 -6.17 -5.08
C VAL A 137 16.81 -4.74 -5.56
N VAL A 138 16.90 -4.59 -6.88
CA VAL A 138 17.17 -3.32 -7.54
C VAL A 138 15.86 -2.63 -7.92
N PHE A 139 15.73 -1.36 -7.55
CA PHE A 139 14.59 -0.48 -7.90
C PHE A 139 14.90 0.47 -9.05
N ILE A 140 16.18 0.65 -9.39
CA ILE A 140 16.61 1.53 -10.49
C ILE A 140 16.02 1.03 -11.81
N GLY A 141 15.40 1.94 -12.57
CA GLY A 141 14.77 1.63 -13.85
C GLY A 141 13.38 1.01 -13.75
N VAL A 142 12.89 0.77 -12.53
CA VAL A 142 11.49 0.37 -12.31
C VAL A 142 10.59 1.57 -12.59
N ARG A 143 9.49 1.33 -13.33
CA ARG A 143 8.47 2.34 -13.60
C ARG A 143 7.07 1.78 -13.38
N GLY A 144 6.22 2.61 -12.78
CA GLY A 144 4.81 2.29 -12.51
C GLY A 144 4.59 1.52 -11.20
N TYR A 145 3.42 1.75 -10.65
CA TYR A 145 3.05 1.30 -9.30
C TYR A 145 3.09 -0.23 -9.15
N ASP A 146 2.54 -0.98 -10.10
CA ASP A 146 2.48 -2.45 -10.00
C ASP A 146 3.87 -3.09 -9.99
N ARG A 147 4.79 -2.57 -10.82
CA ARG A 147 6.17 -3.07 -10.87
C ARG A 147 6.93 -2.72 -9.61
N TRP A 148 6.67 -1.54 -9.06
CA TRP A 148 7.21 -1.11 -7.77
C TRP A 148 6.76 -2.05 -6.66
N GLN A 149 5.46 -2.31 -6.54
CA GLN A 149 4.90 -3.26 -5.57
C GLN A 149 5.50 -4.66 -5.71
N ALA A 150 5.64 -5.14 -6.94
CA ALA A 150 6.27 -6.44 -7.20
C ALA A 150 7.73 -6.49 -6.69
N ARG A 151 8.49 -5.39 -6.80
CA ARG A 151 9.86 -5.31 -6.27
C ARG A 151 9.88 -5.29 -4.75
N ILE A 152 8.97 -4.56 -4.11
CA ILE A 152 8.79 -4.57 -2.65
C ILE A 152 8.52 -5.99 -2.16
N GLN A 153 7.56 -6.68 -2.77
CA GLN A 153 7.23 -8.05 -2.40
C GLN A 153 8.40 -9.02 -2.62
N LEU A 154 9.20 -8.81 -3.65
CA LEU A 154 10.41 -9.60 -3.89
C LEU A 154 11.44 -9.41 -2.77
N GLU A 155 11.66 -8.16 -2.33
CA GLU A 155 12.57 -7.85 -1.21
C GLU A 155 12.10 -8.51 0.10
N LEU A 156 10.79 -8.50 0.35
CA LEU A 156 10.20 -9.06 1.57
C LEU A 156 10.10 -10.58 1.60
N ARG A 157 10.26 -11.27 0.46
CA ARG A 157 10.14 -12.75 0.40
C ARG A 157 11.08 -13.48 1.37
N SER A 158 12.25 -12.94 1.61
CA SER A 158 13.24 -13.51 2.53
C SER A 158 12.96 -13.18 4.00
N PHE A 159 11.93 -12.40 4.28
CA PHE A 159 11.59 -11.92 5.61
C PHE A 159 10.12 -12.24 5.95
N PRO A 160 9.82 -13.41 6.56
CA PRO A 160 8.44 -13.80 6.87
C PRO A 160 7.67 -12.81 7.76
N ARG A 161 8.40 -11.99 8.54
CA ARG A 161 7.85 -10.90 9.36
C ARG A 161 8.05 -9.52 8.73
N GLY A 162 8.44 -9.49 7.46
CA GLY A 162 8.51 -8.26 6.70
C GLY A 162 7.13 -7.62 6.56
N ASP A 163 7.09 -6.29 6.57
CA ASP A 163 5.87 -5.51 6.49
C ASP A 163 6.05 -4.26 5.63
N VAL A 164 4.95 -3.71 5.17
CA VAL A 164 4.94 -2.54 4.28
C VAL A 164 3.87 -1.55 4.72
N ALA A 165 4.23 -0.28 4.72
CA ALA A 165 3.27 0.82 4.89
C ALA A 165 3.53 1.92 3.88
N GLU A 166 2.46 2.57 3.42
CA GLU A 166 2.54 3.65 2.44
C GLU A 166 1.98 4.95 2.98
N THR A 167 2.54 6.04 2.49
CA THR A 167 2.03 7.38 2.70
C THR A 167 2.10 8.19 1.42
N ARG A 168 1.32 9.26 1.34
CA ARG A 168 1.23 10.14 0.16
C ARG A 168 1.36 11.58 0.56
N PHE A 169 1.93 12.38 -0.33
CA PHE A 169 1.96 13.82 -0.24
C PHE A 169 1.98 14.44 -1.66
N THR A 170 1.78 15.75 -1.74
CA THR A 170 1.79 16.47 -3.02
C THR A 170 2.93 17.49 -3.00
N VAL A 171 3.72 17.53 -4.07
CA VAL A 171 4.76 18.55 -4.29
C VAL A 171 4.19 19.68 -5.14
N ARG A 172 4.38 20.90 -4.69
CA ARG A 172 4.00 22.16 -5.38
C ARG A 172 5.26 22.96 -5.71
N ARG A 173 5.12 23.87 -6.66
CA ARG A 173 6.15 24.87 -6.97
C ARG A 173 6.28 25.89 -5.84
#